data_6140d649f16061cd97b25b14b7ce7156
#
_entry.id   6140d649f16061cd97b25b14b7ce7156
#
_cell.length_a   1.000
_cell.length_b   1.000
_cell.length_c   1.000
_cell.angle_alpha   90.00
_cell.angle_beta   90.00
_cell.angle_gamma   90.00
#
_symmetry.space_group_name_H-M   'P 1'
#
loop_
_entity.id
_entity.type
_entity.pdbx_description
1 polymer ?
#
loop_
_entity_poly.entity_id
_entity_poly.type
_entity_poly.pdbx_seq_one_letter_code
_entity_poly.pdbx_strand_id
1 'polypeptide(L)'
;LVTGHKGFIGSHVYNYLKHEMNYGHLVEGMDFPDDIGDFQGPEGMFARHYDVIIHLAAFAALRDSIENPEKFWENNVEKSKPIFDYCRKNNVRLLYASSAGAHGWWMNPYAITKKVNEVQAPPNSVGMRFFNVWAEENSRPDMLYRMLQENTAKYITRHKRDYIHVDDV
;
A
#
# COMPACT_ATOMS: atom_id res chain seq x y z
N LEU A 1 -6.18 -12.14 1.36
CA LEU A 1 -6.52 -10.87 2.00
C LEU A 1 -5.91 -9.71 1.24
N VAL A 2 -6.67 -8.63 0.99
CA VAL A 2 -6.16 -7.35 0.45
C VAL A 2 -6.37 -6.26 1.50
N THR A 3 -5.30 -5.69 2.01
CA THR A 3 -5.40 -4.53 2.91
C THR A 3 -5.28 -3.23 2.12
N GLY A 4 -5.97 -2.18 2.55
CA GLY A 4 -6.06 -0.92 1.78
C GLY A 4 -6.97 -1.04 0.54
N HIS A 5 -7.92 -1.97 0.56
CA HIS A 5 -8.80 -2.29 -0.58
C HIS A 5 -9.76 -1.17 -0.98
N LYS A 6 -9.94 -0.14 -0.13
CA LYS A 6 -10.71 1.07 -0.47
C LYS A 6 -9.82 2.20 -1.02
N GLY A 7 -8.50 2.05 -0.95
CA GLY A 7 -7.53 2.99 -1.51
C GLY A 7 -7.45 2.92 -3.04
N PHE A 8 -6.72 3.86 -3.67
CA PHE A 8 -6.61 3.95 -5.13
C PHE A 8 -6.14 2.63 -5.77
N ILE A 9 -4.93 2.15 -5.48
CA ILE A 9 -4.41 0.90 -6.05
C ILE A 9 -5.20 -0.30 -5.51
N GLY A 10 -5.49 -0.30 -4.20
CA GLY A 10 -6.15 -1.43 -3.55
C GLY A 10 -7.55 -1.72 -4.09
N SER A 11 -8.32 -0.70 -4.46
CA SER A 11 -9.65 -0.91 -5.04
C SER A 11 -9.61 -1.57 -6.42
N HIS A 12 -8.64 -1.20 -7.26
CA HIS A 12 -8.44 -1.84 -8.56
C HIS A 12 -8.01 -3.30 -8.39
N VAL A 13 -7.00 -3.58 -7.57
CA VAL A 13 -6.54 -4.96 -7.29
C VAL A 13 -7.68 -5.80 -6.69
N TYR A 14 -8.39 -5.27 -5.71
CA TYR A 14 -9.49 -5.99 -5.06
C TYR A 14 -10.61 -6.33 -6.04
N ASN A 15 -11.04 -5.36 -6.84
CA ASN A 15 -12.10 -5.55 -7.83
C ASN A 15 -11.68 -6.51 -8.95
N TYR A 16 -10.46 -6.40 -9.43
CA TYR A 16 -9.90 -7.32 -10.42
C TYR A 16 -9.93 -8.77 -9.92
N LEU A 17 -9.40 -9.04 -8.73
CA LEU A 17 -9.40 -10.37 -8.14
C LEU A 17 -10.81 -10.90 -7.90
N LYS A 18 -11.73 -10.03 -7.46
CA LYS A 18 -13.08 -10.42 -7.08
C LYS A 18 -13.98 -10.68 -8.27
N HIS A 19 -13.87 -9.91 -9.33
CA HIS A 19 -14.80 -9.93 -10.46
C HIS A 19 -14.17 -10.53 -11.72
N GLU A 20 -13.00 -10.08 -12.14
CA GLU A 20 -12.36 -10.54 -13.38
C GLU A 20 -11.76 -11.94 -13.22
N MET A 21 -11.05 -12.20 -12.10
CA MET A 21 -10.48 -13.50 -11.80
C MET A 21 -11.49 -14.49 -11.16
N ASN A 22 -12.70 -14.03 -10.90
CA ASN A 22 -13.79 -14.83 -10.29
C ASN A 22 -13.44 -15.46 -8.94
N TYR A 23 -12.57 -14.81 -8.15
CA TYR A 23 -12.24 -15.24 -6.78
C TYR A 23 -13.13 -14.58 -5.72
N GLY A 24 -14.34 -14.12 -6.08
CA GLY A 24 -15.20 -13.29 -5.25
C GLY A 24 -15.44 -13.78 -3.82
N HIS A 25 -15.59 -15.08 -3.63
CA HIS A 25 -15.80 -15.72 -2.33
C HIS A 25 -14.50 -16.02 -1.54
N LEU A 26 -13.34 -15.88 -2.19
CA LEU A 26 -12.02 -16.15 -1.61
C LEU A 26 -11.22 -14.88 -1.30
N VAL A 27 -11.70 -13.71 -1.74
CA VAL A 27 -11.01 -12.42 -1.55
C VAL A 27 -11.68 -11.64 -0.43
N GLU A 28 -10.92 -11.38 0.61
CA GLU A 28 -11.31 -10.52 1.72
C GLU A 28 -10.57 -9.19 1.63
N GLY A 29 -11.27 -8.10 1.97
CA GLY A 29 -10.73 -6.74 2.01
C GLY A 29 -10.70 -6.20 3.43
N MET A 30 -9.64 -5.46 3.80
CA MET A 30 -9.49 -4.74 5.06
C MET A 30 -9.07 -3.30 4.80
N ASP A 31 -9.72 -2.34 5.45
CA ASP A 31 -9.39 -0.92 5.32
C ASP A 31 -9.96 -0.12 6.49
N PHE A 32 -9.54 1.16 6.60
CA PHE A 32 -10.13 2.07 7.57
C PHE A 32 -11.68 2.04 7.50
N PRO A 33 -12.43 2.02 8.63
CA PRO A 33 -11.95 2.25 10.00
C PRO A 33 -11.36 1.04 10.72
N ASP A 34 -11.32 -0.14 10.10
CA ASP A 34 -10.79 -1.34 10.73
C ASP A 34 -9.31 -1.14 11.10
N ASP A 35 -8.95 -1.40 12.34
CA ASP A 35 -7.55 -1.34 12.77
C ASP A 35 -6.91 -2.73 12.72
N ILE A 36 -5.69 -2.80 12.22
CA ILE A 36 -4.91 -4.05 12.19
C ILE A 36 -4.72 -4.59 13.63
N GLY A 37 -4.70 -3.73 14.64
CA GLY A 37 -4.64 -4.11 16.04
C GLY A 37 -5.84 -4.94 16.50
N ASP A 38 -7.02 -4.69 15.96
CA ASP A 38 -8.26 -5.39 16.32
C ASP A 38 -8.31 -6.82 15.77
N PHE A 39 -7.39 -7.20 14.89
CA PHE A 39 -7.36 -8.51 14.22
C PHE A 39 -6.52 -9.57 14.93
N GLN A 40 -5.90 -9.25 16.07
CA GLN A 40 -5.01 -10.16 16.80
C GLN A 40 -5.75 -11.13 17.77
N GLY A 41 -7.05 -10.99 17.97
CA GLY A 41 -7.84 -11.85 18.85
C GLY A 41 -8.18 -13.21 18.22
N PRO A 42 -8.70 -14.17 19.03
CA PRO A 42 -9.10 -15.50 18.56
C PRO A 42 -10.23 -15.48 17.52
N GLU A 43 -10.98 -14.40 17.42
CA GLU A 43 -12.00 -14.16 16.40
C GLU A 43 -11.55 -13.16 15.33
N GLY A 44 -10.32 -12.65 15.46
CA GLY A 44 -9.74 -11.70 14.54
C GLY A 44 -9.41 -12.29 13.17
N MET A 45 -9.07 -11.41 12.23
CA MET A 45 -8.75 -11.78 10.84
C MET A 45 -7.58 -12.78 10.77
N PHE A 46 -6.60 -12.67 11.67
CA PHE A 46 -5.46 -13.58 11.76
C PHE A 46 -5.77 -14.95 12.40
N ALA A 47 -7.01 -15.17 12.87
CA ALA A 47 -7.49 -16.52 13.21
C ALA A 47 -7.81 -17.35 11.95
N ARG A 48 -7.94 -16.71 10.80
CA ARG A 48 -8.18 -17.36 9.50
C ARG A 48 -6.87 -17.74 8.82
N HIS A 49 -6.94 -18.70 7.91
CA HIS A 49 -5.81 -19.03 7.05
C HIS A 49 -5.89 -18.23 5.75
N TYR A 50 -4.76 -17.66 5.33
CA TYR A 50 -4.61 -16.99 4.03
C TYR A 50 -3.47 -17.64 3.25
N ASP A 51 -3.70 -17.90 1.96
CA ASP A 51 -2.64 -18.34 1.05
C ASP A 51 -1.74 -17.18 0.65
N VAL A 52 -2.35 -15.99 0.45
CA VAL A 52 -1.66 -14.76 0.05
C VAL A 52 -2.24 -13.56 0.78
N ILE A 53 -1.38 -12.67 1.22
CA ILE A 53 -1.75 -11.33 1.69
C ILE A 53 -1.15 -10.28 0.74
N ILE A 54 -2.01 -9.38 0.25
CA ILE A 54 -1.61 -8.22 -0.54
C ILE A 54 -1.77 -7.00 0.35
N HIS A 55 -0.65 -6.46 0.85
CA HIS A 55 -0.64 -5.36 1.82
C HIS A 55 -0.39 -4.02 1.12
N LEU A 56 -1.48 -3.28 0.86
CA LEU A 56 -1.46 -1.97 0.20
C LEU A 56 -1.84 -0.84 1.16
N ALA A 57 -2.35 -1.16 2.36
CA ALA A 57 -2.71 -0.18 3.38
C ALA A 57 -1.48 0.61 3.83
N ALA A 58 -1.46 1.90 3.53
CA ALA A 58 -0.42 2.82 3.99
C ALA A 58 -0.83 4.28 3.75
N PHE A 59 -0.34 5.19 4.58
CA PHE A 59 -0.32 6.60 4.22
C PHE A 59 0.78 6.84 3.19
N ALA A 60 0.46 7.54 2.10
CA ALA A 60 1.34 7.69 0.94
C ALA A 60 1.61 9.16 0.54
N ALA A 61 1.06 10.14 1.26
CA ALA A 61 1.24 11.57 1.01
C ALA A 61 2.60 12.05 1.52
N LEU A 62 3.57 12.22 0.62
CA LEU A 62 4.95 12.57 0.97
C LEU A 62 5.04 13.85 1.79
N ARG A 63 4.31 14.92 1.40
CA ARG A 63 4.34 16.20 2.12
C ARG A 63 3.76 16.10 3.53
N ASP A 64 2.64 15.41 3.67
CA ASP A 64 2.02 15.15 4.98
C ASP A 64 2.97 14.35 5.91
N SER A 65 3.81 13.48 5.36
CA SER A 65 4.80 12.74 6.16
C SER A 65 5.87 13.63 6.80
N ILE A 66 6.18 14.78 6.19
CA ILE A 66 7.14 15.74 6.75
C ILE A 66 6.51 16.50 7.93
N GLU A 67 5.23 16.83 7.82
CA GLU A 67 4.48 17.52 8.86
C GLU A 67 4.07 16.59 10.01
N ASN A 68 3.79 15.33 9.71
CA ASN A 68 3.27 14.34 10.65
C ASN A 68 4.07 13.00 10.64
N PRO A 69 5.38 13.00 10.89
CA PRO A 69 6.23 11.82 10.75
C PRO A 69 5.83 10.66 11.65
N GLU A 70 5.40 10.94 12.88
CA GLU A 70 4.98 9.93 13.86
C GLU A 70 3.74 9.17 13.41
N LYS A 71 2.75 9.89 12.84
CA LYS A 71 1.54 9.29 12.26
C LYS A 71 1.88 8.32 11.13
N PHE A 72 2.86 8.67 10.29
CA PHE A 72 3.32 7.78 9.21
C PHE A 72 4.07 6.57 9.75
N TRP A 73 4.88 6.75 10.78
CA TRP A 73 5.58 5.65 11.43
C TRP A 73 4.59 4.66 12.05
N GLU A 74 3.68 5.15 12.88
CA GLU A 74 2.66 4.33 13.54
C GLU A 74 1.86 3.52 12.51
N ASN A 75 1.31 4.20 11.48
CA ASN A 75 0.46 3.54 10.50
C ASN A 75 1.23 2.60 9.56
N ASN A 76 2.37 3.06 9.02
CA ASN A 76 3.06 2.32 7.96
C ASN A 76 4.05 1.28 8.50
N VAL A 77 4.54 1.43 9.73
CA VAL A 77 5.52 0.51 10.32
C VAL A 77 4.87 -0.32 11.43
N GLU A 78 4.42 0.32 12.50
CA GLU A 78 3.93 -0.41 13.67
C GLU A 78 2.68 -1.24 13.34
N LYS A 79 1.72 -0.67 12.62
CA LYS A 79 0.50 -1.38 12.21
C LYS A 79 0.72 -2.40 11.08
N SER A 80 1.81 -2.31 10.32
CA SER A 80 2.18 -3.34 9.34
C SER A 80 2.85 -4.55 9.96
N LYS A 81 3.50 -4.37 11.12
CA LYS A 81 4.24 -5.42 11.81
C LYS A 81 3.42 -6.68 12.13
N PRO A 82 2.19 -6.61 12.67
CA PRO A 82 1.35 -7.79 12.88
C PRO A 82 1.12 -8.62 11.62
N ILE A 83 0.94 -7.97 10.47
CA ILE A 83 0.78 -8.65 9.17
C ILE A 83 2.07 -9.40 8.80
N PHE A 84 3.23 -8.75 8.95
CA PHE A 84 4.52 -9.35 8.64
C PHE A 84 4.83 -10.53 9.57
N ASP A 85 4.51 -10.39 10.87
CA ASP A 85 4.69 -11.44 11.85
C ASP A 85 3.76 -12.63 11.60
N TYR A 86 2.50 -12.38 11.24
CA TYR A 86 1.57 -13.42 10.81
C TYR A 86 2.10 -14.18 9.58
N CYS A 87 2.53 -13.46 8.54
CA CYS A 87 3.08 -14.08 7.32
C CYS A 87 4.33 -14.90 7.61
N ARG A 88 5.22 -14.40 8.47
CA ARG A 88 6.45 -15.10 8.89
C ARG A 88 6.13 -16.38 9.66
N LYS A 89 5.21 -16.29 10.64
CA LYS A 89 4.83 -17.42 11.50
C LYS A 89 4.14 -18.53 10.71
N ASN A 90 3.28 -18.18 9.76
CA ASN A 90 2.44 -19.13 9.04
C ASN A 90 2.96 -19.43 7.62
N ASN A 91 4.14 -18.90 7.25
CA ASN A 91 4.74 -19.01 5.91
C ASN A 91 3.80 -18.56 4.76
N VAL A 92 2.96 -17.55 5.02
CA VAL A 92 2.03 -16.99 4.05
C VAL A 92 2.78 -16.12 3.06
N ARG A 93 2.44 -16.21 1.78
CA ARG A 93 2.98 -15.33 0.72
C ARG A 93 2.53 -13.90 0.96
N LEU A 94 3.48 -12.96 1.06
CA LEU A 94 3.20 -11.54 1.21
C LEU A 94 3.64 -10.75 -0.02
N LEU A 95 2.69 -10.03 -0.64
CA LEU A 95 2.97 -8.97 -1.61
C LEU A 95 2.71 -7.64 -0.91
N TYR A 96 3.64 -6.69 -0.95
CA TYR A 96 3.42 -5.43 -0.24
C TYR A 96 3.88 -4.21 -1.06
N ALA A 97 3.16 -3.11 -0.86
CA ALA A 97 3.49 -1.83 -1.48
C ALA A 97 4.71 -1.20 -0.81
N SER A 98 5.86 -1.25 -1.49
CA SER A 98 6.99 -0.37 -1.23
C SER A 98 6.88 0.90 -2.10
N SER A 99 7.94 1.61 -2.31
CA SER A 99 8.00 2.83 -3.10
C SER A 99 9.36 2.98 -3.76
N ALA A 100 9.39 3.58 -4.94
CA ALA A 100 10.64 4.04 -5.55
C ALA A 100 11.44 4.96 -4.60
N GLY A 101 10.74 5.71 -3.74
CA GLY A 101 11.36 6.53 -2.69
C GLY A 101 12.19 5.74 -1.68
N ALA A 102 11.96 4.45 -1.51
CA ALA A 102 12.76 3.61 -0.61
C ALA A 102 14.23 3.49 -1.06
N HIS A 103 14.56 3.78 -2.31
CA HIS A 103 15.94 3.87 -2.79
C HIS A 103 16.68 5.06 -2.15
N GLY A 104 16.02 6.22 -2.06
CA GLY A 104 16.54 7.42 -1.38
C GLY A 104 15.85 7.65 -0.02
N TRP A 105 15.78 6.62 0.81
CA TRP A 105 14.97 6.55 2.02
C TRP A 105 15.23 7.70 3.01
N TRP A 106 16.43 8.28 3.03
CA TRP A 106 16.82 9.39 3.92
C TRP A 106 16.16 10.74 3.57
N MET A 107 15.49 10.84 2.43
CA MET A 107 14.96 12.12 1.92
C MET A 107 13.69 12.59 2.64
N ASN A 108 12.89 11.67 3.17
CA ASN A 108 11.64 12.03 3.86
C ASN A 108 11.11 10.86 4.72
N PRO A 109 10.27 11.15 5.73
CA PRO A 109 9.73 10.15 6.65
C PRO A 109 8.93 9.03 5.96
N TYR A 110 8.12 9.35 4.94
CA TYR A 110 7.42 8.32 4.17
C TYR A 110 8.38 7.29 3.55
N ALA A 111 9.45 7.77 2.91
CA ALA A 111 10.45 6.89 2.31
C ALA A 111 11.17 6.01 3.36
N ILE A 112 11.43 6.57 4.56
CA ILE A 112 11.95 5.81 5.71
C ILE A 112 11.01 4.67 6.05
N THR A 113 9.70 4.92 6.21
CA THR A 113 8.74 3.86 6.57
C THR A 113 8.72 2.73 5.54
N LYS A 114 8.79 3.06 4.24
CA LYS A 114 8.85 2.05 3.18
C LYS A 114 10.15 1.24 3.21
N LYS A 115 11.28 1.88 3.48
CA LYS A 115 12.57 1.19 3.64
C LYS A 115 12.59 0.27 4.86
N VAL A 116 12.01 0.69 5.98
CA VAL A 116 11.88 -0.15 7.18
C VAL A 116 11.05 -1.40 6.88
N ASN A 117 9.94 -1.25 6.16
CA ASN A 117 9.12 -2.39 5.75
C ASN A 117 9.89 -3.38 4.85
N GLU A 118 10.74 -2.89 3.94
CA GLU A 118 11.62 -3.77 3.14
C GLU A 118 12.60 -4.57 3.99
N VAL A 119 13.14 -3.95 5.05
CA VAL A 119 14.09 -4.62 5.96
C VAL A 119 13.39 -5.64 6.87
N GLN A 120 12.15 -5.36 7.28
CA GLN A 120 11.38 -6.20 8.19
C GLN A 120 10.56 -7.28 7.47
N ALA A 121 10.45 -7.22 6.15
CA ALA A 121 9.62 -8.13 5.36
C ALA A 121 10.00 -9.61 5.59
N PRO A 122 9.02 -10.52 5.68
CA PRO A 122 9.28 -11.95 5.85
C PRO A 122 9.96 -12.55 4.60
N PRO A 123 10.66 -13.69 4.74
CA PRO A 123 11.37 -14.31 3.61
C PRO A 123 10.48 -14.63 2.40
N ASN A 124 9.23 -15.07 2.64
CA ASN A 124 8.27 -15.38 1.58
C ASN A 124 7.49 -14.13 1.16
N SER A 125 8.21 -13.05 0.77
CA SER A 125 7.57 -11.79 0.38
C SER A 125 8.16 -11.17 -0.89
N VAL A 126 7.37 -10.28 -1.51
CA VAL A 126 7.81 -9.39 -2.60
C VAL A 126 7.37 -7.98 -2.27
N GLY A 127 8.34 -7.06 -2.17
CA GLY A 127 8.10 -5.63 -2.06
C GLY A 127 8.08 -4.97 -3.44
N MET A 128 6.96 -4.38 -3.79
CA MET A 128 6.77 -3.70 -5.07
C MET A 128 7.08 -2.21 -4.91
N ARG A 129 8.16 -1.73 -5.51
CA ARG A 129 8.55 -0.31 -5.48
C ARG A 129 7.78 0.47 -6.53
N PHE A 130 6.56 0.84 -6.22
CA PHE A 130 5.76 1.66 -7.12
C PHE A 130 6.39 3.03 -7.36
N PHE A 131 6.38 3.46 -8.63
CA PHE A 131 6.66 4.82 -9.05
C PHE A 131 5.35 5.63 -9.07
N ASN A 132 5.00 6.27 -10.18
CA ASN A 132 3.76 7.05 -10.27
C ASN A 132 2.67 6.18 -10.90
N VAL A 133 1.87 5.55 -10.07
CA VAL A 133 0.68 4.80 -10.54
C VAL A 133 -0.41 5.81 -10.89
N TRP A 134 -1.05 5.64 -12.05
CA TRP A 134 -2.09 6.53 -12.54
C TRP A 134 -3.28 5.76 -13.10
N ALA A 135 -4.43 6.41 -13.18
CA ALA A 135 -5.63 5.97 -13.89
C ALA A 135 -6.43 7.21 -14.30
N GLU A 136 -7.31 7.05 -15.25
CA GLU A 136 -8.24 8.09 -15.67
C GLU A 136 -9.21 8.46 -14.55
N GLU A 137 -9.69 7.47 -13.83
CA GLU A 137 -10.64 7.62 -12.75
C GLU A 137 -10.00 7.25 -11.39
N ASN A 138 -10.56 7.80 -10.33
CA ASN A 138 -10.21 7.50 -8.94
C ASN A 138 -8.74 7.74 -8.52
N SER A 139 -7.92 8.36 -9.37
CA SER A 139 -6.60 8.81 -8.98
C SER A 139 -6.69 9.83 -7.84
N ARG A 140 -5.73 9.77 -6.91
CA ARG A 140 -5.69 10.71 -5.78
C ARG A 140 -5.50 12.15 -6.27
N PRO A 141 -6.15 13.16 -5.61
CA PRO A 141 -6.05 14.57 -6.03
C PRO A 141 -4.65 15.16 -6.01
N ASP A 142 -3.77 14.64 -5.15
CA ASP A 142 -2.38 15.08 -5.00
C ASP A 142 -1.41 14.47 -6.02
N MET A 143 -1.90 13.61 -6.91
CA MET A 143 -1.08 13.00 -7.96
C MET A 143 -0.96 13.91 -9.17
N LEU A 144 0.24 13.97 -9.74
CA LEU A 144 0.53 14.86 -10.86
C LEU A 144 -0.41 14.66 -12.05
N TYR A 145 -0.76 13.42 -12.38
CA TYR A 145 -1.67 13.11 -13.46
C TYR A 145 -3.03 13.82 -13.29
N ARG A 146 -3.64 13.67 -12.10
CA ARG A 146 -4.91 14.31 -11.77
C ARG A 146 -4.80 15.83 -11.71
N MET A 147 -3.72 16.35 -11.16
CA MET A 147 -3.46 17.79 -11.13
C MET A 147 -3.33 18.39 -12.54
N LEU A 148 -2.80 17.64 -13.50
CA LEU A 148 -2.73 18.07 -14.91
C LEU A 148 -4.08 18.01 -15.58
N GLN A 149 -4.87 16.95 -15.37
CA GLN A 149 -6.23 16.85 -15.90
C GLN A 149 -7.14 17.98 -15.40
N GLU A 150 -7.07 18.29 -14.10
CA GLU A 150 -7.88 19.32 -13.45
C GLU A 150 -7.29 20.73 -13.59
N ASN A 151 -6.17 20.88 -14.29
CA ASN A 151 -5.44 22.14 -14.43
C ASN A 151 -5.11 22.83 -13.09
N THR A 152 -4.82 22.04 -12.07
CA THR A 152 -4.49 22.50 -10.70
C THR A 152 -2.99 22.52 -10.42
N ALA A 153 -2.16 22.06 -11.35
CA ALA A 153 -0.69 22.06 -11.22
C ALA A 153 -0.16 23.49 -11.26
N LYS A 154 0.38 23.99 -10.14
CA LYS A 154 0.90 25.36 -10.01
C LYS A 154 2.16 25.62 -10.86
N TYR A 155 2.96 24.59 -11.09
CA TYR A 155 4.18 24.65 -11.91
C TYR A 155 4.56 23.26 -12.41
N ILE A 156 5.24 23.22 -13.55
CA ILE A 156 5.76 22.01 -14.15
C ILE A 156 7.29 22.11 -14.15
N THR A 157 7.96 21.03 -13.78
CA THR A 157 9.41 20.93 -13.74
C THR A 157 9.92 20.02 -14.86
N ARG A 158 11.23 20.07 -15.14
CA ARG A 158 11.87 19.17 -16.12
C ARG A 158 12.23 17.79 -15.58
N HIS A 159 11.69 17.40 -14.42
CA HIS A 159 11.93 16.09 -13.86
C HIS A 159 11.32 15.00 -14.77
N LYS A 160 12.10 13.97 -15.03
CA LYS A 160 11.60 12.74 -15.65
C LYS A 160 11.02 11.85 -14.58
N ARG A 161 9.91 11.19 -14.88
CA ARG A 161 9.25 10.24 -13.98
C ARG A 161 8.72 9.07 -14.79
N ASP A 162 8.79 7.89 -14.18
CA ASP A 162 8.15 6.70 -14.73
C ASP A 162 6.71 6.65 -14.25
N TYR A 163 5.82 6.29 -15.14
CA TYR A 163 4.40 6.12 -14.91
C TYR A 163 3.98 4.70 -15.26
N ILE A 164 3.13 4.11 -14.44
CA ILE A 164 2.51 2.81 -14.68
C ILE A 164 1.00 2.95 -14.55
N HIS A 165 0.26 2.41 -15.51
CA HIS A 165 -1.20 2.36 -15.39
C HIS A 165 -1.59 1.41 -14.26
N VAL A 166 -2.69 1.68 -13.56
CA VAL A 166 -3.10 0.88 -12.41
C VAL A 166 -3.46 -0.56 -12.80
N ASP A 167 -3.90 -0.78 -14.03
CA ASP A 167 -4.21 -2.12 -14.53
C ASP A 167 -2.95 -2.97 -14.82
N ASP A 168 -1.77 -2.33 -14.87
CA ASP A 168 -0.48 -3.02 -15.03
C ASP A 168 0.20 -3.32 -13.67
N VAL A 169 -0.44 -2.94 -12.56
CA VAL A 169 0.04 -3.19 -11.20
C VAL A 169 -0.40 -4.56 -10.72
#